data_1dbfd46e92f4c04ad066a1410e5b7ffc
#
_entry.id   1dbfd46e92f4c04ad066a1410e5b7ffc
#
_cell.length_a   1.000
_cell.length_b   1.000
_cell.length_c   1.000
_cell.angle_alpha   90.00
_cell.angle_beta   90.00
_cell.angle_gamma   90.00
#
_symmetry.space_group_name_H-M   'P 1'
#
loop_
_entity.id
_entity.type
_entity.pdbx_description
1 polymer ?
#
loop_
_entity_poly.entity_id
_entity_poly.type
_entity_poly.pdbx_seq_one_letter_code
_entity_poly.pdbx_strand_id
1 'polypeptide(L)'
;MTRYVLVTGAYGGMGSAAVKALAKRGFIVFALDRKVGEAVENIIPIEADVTDPDSLQRAFDSVRGLTDRLFAIIHYAGIYTLDSLVEIPDAGFERMFRVNVFGAFHVNKIFFTMLGDGSRIIMTTSELAPLDPLPFTGLYAVTKSALDKYAYSLRMELQLLGINVSVIRAGAVRTNISVSRPTRSTLSVGKQSSTNATPSTSEG
;
A
#
# COMPACT_ATOMS: atom_id res chain seq x y z
N MET A 1 -10.77 27.86 8.55
CA MET A 1 -9.76 27.11 9.31
C MET A 1 -8.85 26.34 8.34
N THR A 2 -7.55 26.43 8.54
CA THR A 2 -6.57 25.67 7.78
C THR A 2 -6.73 24.16 8.04
N ARG A 3 -6.68 23.34 6.98
CA ARG A 3 -6.83 21.88 7.08
C ARG A 3 -5.53 21.21 6.70
N TYR A 4 -4.96 20.43 7.61
CA TYR A 4 -3.73 19.70 7.43
C TYR A 4 -4.02 18.23 7.07
N VAL A 5 -3.34 17.71 6.08
CA VAL A 5 -3.49 16.33 5.59
C VAL A 5 -2.14 15.65 5.55
N LEU A 6 -2.02 14.45 6.12
CA LEU A 6 -0.84 13.60 5.97
C LEU A 6 -1.08 12.63 4.82
N VAL A 7 -0.14 12.56 3.88
CA VAL A 7 -0.20 11.63 2.73
C VAL A 7 1.06 10.77 2.74
N THR A 8 0.91 9.44 2.87
CA THR A 8 2.03 8.50 2.74
C THR A 8 2.20 8.02 1.30
N GLY A 9 3.43 7.69 0.88
CA GLY A 9 3.72 7.39 -0.53
C GLY A 9 3.50 8.60 -1.43
N ALA A 10 3.74 9.79 -0.88
CA ALA A 10 3.38 11.09 -1.45
C ALA A 10 4.08 11.41 -2.77
N TYR A 11 5.23 10.81 -3.03
CA TYR A 11 6.01 11.01 -4.26
C TYR A 11 5.87 9.85 -5.25
N GLY A 12 5.05 8.83 -4.93
CA GLY A 12 4.62 7.80 -5.88
C GLY A 12 3.59 8.33 -6.88
N GLY A 13 3.23 7.53 -7.89
CA GLY A 13 2.34 7.96 -8.97
C GLY A 13 0.98 8.50 -8.51
N MET A 14 0.21 7.72 -7.74
CA MET A 14 -1.07 8.15 -7.20
C MET A 14 -0.92 9.20 -6.10
N GLY A 15 0.06 9.02 -5.20
CA GLY A 15 0.32 9.95 -4.11
C GLY A 15 0.65 11.35 -4.60
N SER A 16 1.54 11.49 -5.57
CA SER A 16 1.94 12.81 -6.10
C SER A 16 0.77 13.55 -6.78
N ALA A 17 -0.09 12.82 -7.46
CA ALA A 17 -1.30 13.40 -8.05
C ALA A 17 -2.28 13.89 -6.96
N ALA A 18 -2.47 13.09 -5.91
CA ALA A 18 -3.33 13.43 -4.77
C ALA A 18 -2.78 14.64 -4.00
N VAL A 19 -1.48 14.67 -3.70
CA VAL A 19 -0.80 15.78 -3.01
C VAL A 19 -1.02 17.09 -3.76
N LYS A 20 -0.76 17.12 -5.07
CA LYS A 20 -0.98 18.29 -5.91
C LYS A 20 -2.45 18.73 -5.95
N ALA A 21 -3.38 17.79 -6.03
CA ALA A 21 -4.80 18.08 -6.06
C ALA A 21 -5.33 18.64 -4.73
N LEU A 22 -4.81 18.16 -3.59
CA LEU A 22 -5.14 18.64 -2.25
C LEU A 22 -4.56 20.05 -2.03
N ALA A 23 -3.30 20.27 -2.36
CA ALA A 23 -2.66 21.58 -2.23
C ALA A 23 -3.40 22.67 -3.04
N LYS A 24 -3.81 22.36 -4.28
CA LYS A 24 -4.65 23.25 -5.11
C LYS A 24 -6.01 23.57 -4.49
N ARG A 25 -6.52 22.72 -3.60
CA ARG A 25 -7.78 22.94 -2.87
C ARG A 25 -7.58 23.66 -1.53
N GLY A 26 -6.36 24.16 -1.26
CA GLY A 26 -6.03 24.92 -0.07
C GLY A 26 -5.79 24.07 1.20
N PHE A 27 -5.56 22.75 1.03
CA PHE A 27 -5.06 21.93 2.14
C PHE A 27 -3.55 22.12 2.27
N ILE A 28 -3.03 22.16 3.50
CA ILE A 28 -1.61 22.00 3.75
C ILE A 28 -1.33 20.51 3.84
N VAL A 29 -0.44 20.02 2.98
CA VAL A 29 -0.17 18.59 2.82
C VAL A 29 1.20 18.25 3.36
N PHE A 30 1.27 17.42 4.39
CA PHE A 30 2.49 16.73 4.81
C PHE A 30 2.73 15.55 3.85
N ALA A 31 3.67 15.70 2.96
CA ALA A 31 3.98 14.74 1.91
C ALA A 31 5.06 13.76 2.38
N LEU A 32 4.64 12.65 3.00
CA LEU A 32 5.51 11.65 3.61
C LEU A 32 5.93 10.58 2.61
N ASP A 33 7.23 10.40 2.44
CA ASP A 33 7.83 9.34 1.61
C ASP A 33 9.29 9.08 2.04
N ARG A 34 9.90 8.00 1.57
CA ARG A 34 11.31 7.68 1.80
C ARG A 34 12.28 8.58 1.01
N LYS A 35 11.81 9.14 -0.08
CA LYS A 35 12.54 10.12 -0.89
C LYS A 35 11.60 11.27 -1.13
N VAL A 36 11.97 12.43 -0.68
CA VAL A 36 11.15 13.63 -0.76
C VAL A 36 11.73 14.62 -1.78
N GLY A 37 10.85 15.46 -2.30
CA GLY A 37 11.23 16.61 -3.13
C GLY A 37 11.38 17.88 -2.29
N GLU A 38 11.51 19.01 -2.96
CA GLU A 38 11.54 20.31 -2.33
C GLU A 38 10.17 20.72 -1.78
N ALA A 39 10.19 21.56 -0.74
CA ALA A 39 8.98 22.20 -0.23
C ALA A 39 8.46 23.20 -1.28
N VAL A 40 7.16 23.14 -1.52
CA VAL A 40 6.46 24.10 -2.38
C VAL A 40 5.19 24.59 -1.65
N GLU A 41 4.55 25.61 -2.19
CA GLU A 41 3.34 26.15 -1.57
C GLU A 41 2.31 25.06 -1.20
N ASN A 42 1.91 25.04 0.05
CA ASN A 42 0.97 24.07 0.64
C ASN A 42 1.43 22.60 0.65
N ILE A 43 2.67 22.29 0.31
CA ILE A 43 3.24 20.95 0.36
C ILE A 43 4.53 20.97 1.20
N ILE A 44 4.49 20.27 2.33
CA ILE A 44 5.61 20.14 3.26
C ILE A 44 6.15 18.72 3.15
N PRO A 45 7.37 18.52 2.62
CA PRO A 45 7.96 17.20 2.51
C PRO A 45 8.35 16.68 3.89
N ILE A 46 8.05 15.41 4.14
CA ILE A 46 8.41 14.69 5.37
C ILE A 46 9.12 13.39 4.97
N GLU A 47 10.41 13.30 5.20
CA GLU A 47 11.16 12.07 4.92
C GLU A 47 10.92 11.05 6.03
N ALA A 48 10.34 9.89 5.66
CA ALA A 48 10.15 8.77 6.58
C ALA A 48 9.93 7.46 5.84
N ASP A 49 10.34 6.35 6.47
CA ASP A 49 10.00 4.99 6.04
C ASP A 49 8.84 4.47 6.90
N VAL A 50 7.73 4.10 6.26
CA VAL A 50 6.55 3.56 6.95
C VAL A 50 6.81 2.21 7.63
N THR A 51 7.91 1.53 7.28
CA THR A 51 8.31 0.26 7.89
C THR A 51 9.18 0.43 9.15
N ASP A 52 9.61 1.67 9.44
CA ASP A 52 10.44 2.03 10.57
C ASP A 52 9.66 2.92 11.57
N PRO A 53 9.23 2.39 12.73
CA PRO A 53 8.52 3.16 13.75
C PRO A 53 9.28 4.37 14.26
N ASP A 54 10.62 4.29 14.39
CA ASP A 54 11.44 5.41 14.88
C ASP A 54 11.50 6.54 13.84
N SER A 55 11.57 6.18 12.55
CA SER A 55 11.44 7.15 11.44
C SER A 55 10.08 7.83 11.45
N LEU A 56 9.01 7.08 11.69
CA LEU A 56 7.66 7.64 11.80
C LEU A 56 7.47 8.50 13.05
N GLN A 57 8.14 8.18 14.17
CA GLN A 57 8.10 9.04 15.36
C GLN A 57 8.76 10.39 15.11
N ARG A 58 9.91 10.43 14.45
CA ARG A 58 10.55 11.70 14.03
C ARG A 58 9.66 12.51 13.08
N ALA A 59 8.97 11.83 12.16
CA ALA A 59 7.99 12.47 11.28
C ALA A 59 6.81 13.04 12.07
N PHE A 60 6.29 12.31 13.05
CA PHE A 60 5.22 12.78 13.95
C PHE A 60 5.65 14.04 14.70
N ASP A 61 6.84 14.06 15.30
CA ASP A 61 7.35 15.21 16.05
C ASP A 61 7.46 16.44 15.15
N SER A 62 7.93 16.27 13.91
CA SER A 62 8.01 17.33 12.91
C SER A 62 6.62 17.89 12.54
N VAL A 63 5.64 17.02 12.32
CA VAL A 63 4.26 17.42 12.02
C VAL A 63 3.60 18.09 13.23
N ARG A 64 3.83 17.54 14.44
CA ARG A 64 3.30 18.06 15.69
C ARG A 64 3.80 19.46 16.02
N GLY A 65 5.02 19.79 15.60
CA GLY A 65 5.59 21.15 15.72
C GLY A 65 4.86 22.19 14.87
N LEU A 66 4.04 21.79 13.90
CA LEU A 66 3.33 22.69 12.98
C LEU A 66 1.81 22.70 13.21
N THR A 67 1.24 21.62 13.73
CA THR A 67 -0.19 21.51 13.99
C THR A 67 -0.49 20.47 15.05
N ASP A 68 -1.56 20.69 15.80
CA ASP A 68 -2.08 19.72 16.78
C ASP A 68 -3.10 18.74 16.20
N ARG A 69 -3.59 19.02 14.98
CA ARG A 69 -4.69 18.26 14.41
C ARG A 69 -4.51 17.99 12.91
N LEU A 70 -4.79 16.76 12.52
CA LEU A 70 -4.92 16.36 11.13
C LEU A 70 -6.40 16.27 10.74
N PHE A 71 -6.73 16.84 9.60
CA PHE A 71 -8.03 16.66 8.97
C PHE A 71 -8.14 15.26 8.35
N ALA A 72 -7.04 14.76 7.75
CA ALA A 72 -7.03 13.42 7.19
C ALA A 72 -5.62 12.79 7.19
N ILE A 73 -5.60 11.45 7.24
CA ILE A 73 -4.45 10.61 6.86
C ILE A 73 -4.84 9.85 5.60
N ILE A 74 -4.00 9.90 4.56
CA ILE A 74 -4.25 9.24 3.28
C ILE A 74 -3.08 8.32 2.94
N HIS A 75 -3.37 7.03 2.75
CA HIS A 75 -2.36 6.00 2.53
C HIS A 75 -2.22 5.65 1.06
N TYR A 76 -1.09 6.04 0.46
CA TYR A 76 -0.66 5.59 -0.86
C TYR A 76 0.65 4.77 -0.80
N ALA A 77 1.34 4.74 0.35
CA ALA A 77 2.52 3.92 0.50
C ALA A 77 2.18 2.44 0.25
N GLY A 78 2.93 1.81 -0.63
CA GLY A 78 2.74 0.42 -0.99
C GLY A 78 3.69 -0.01 -2.09
N ILE A 79 3.94 -1.32 -2.16
CA ILE A 79 4.73 -1.97 -3.20
C ILE A 79 3.89 -3.05 -3.87
N TYR A 80 4.27 -3.36 -5.10
CA TYR A 80 3.66 -4.40 -5.92
C TYR A 80 4.75 -5.23 -6.58
N THR A 81 4.63 -6.55 -6.51
CA THR A 81 5.47 -7.49 -7.24
C THR A 81 4.61 -8.56 -7.89
N LEU A 82 5.12 -9.15 -8.96
CA LEU A 82 4.57 -10.33 -9.60
C LEU A 82 5.50 -11.50 -9.28
N ASP A 83 5.09 -12.33 -8.33
CA ASP A 83 5.92 -13.44 -7.86
C ASP A 83 5.10 -14.72 -7.68
N SER A 84 5.77 -15.87 -7.89
CA SER A 84 5.20 -17.16 -7.53
C SER A 84 5.14 -17.30 -6.01
N LEU A 85 3.99 -17.66 -5.45
CA LEU A 85 3.82 -17.85 -4.01
C LEU A 85 4.68 -18.99 -3.44
N VAL A 86 5.12 -19.93 -4.28
CA VAL A 86 5.93 -21.05 -3.86
C VAL A 86 7.44 -20.84 -4.11
N GLU A 87 7.81 -19.79 -4.83
CA GLU A 87 9.21 -19.50 -5.17
C GLU A 87 9.71 -18.17 -4.57
N ILE A 88 8.80 -17.31 -4.08
CA ILE A 88 9.21 -16.04 -3.48
C ILE A 88 10.06 -16.28 -2.23
N PRO A 89 11.22 -15.62 -2.10
CA PRO A 89 12.00 -15.68 -0.86
C PRO A 89 11.22 -15.11 0.33
N ASP A 90 11.41 -15.67 1.53
CA ASP A 90 10.77 -15.22 2.77
C ASP A 90 10.91 -13.70 2.99
N ALA A 91 12.10 -13.17 2.75
CA ALA A 91 12.35 -11.72 2.85
C ALA A 91 11.48 -10.88 1.89
N GLY A 92 11.16 -11.40 0.72
CA GLY A 92 10.26 -10.76 -0.25
C GLY A 92 8.82 -10.76 0.25
N PHE A 93 8.37 -11.90 0.78
CA PHE A 93 7.06 -12.08 1.37
C PHE A 93 6.87 -11.12 2.57
N GLU A 94 7.80 -11.15 3.52
CA GLU A 94 7.77 -10.26 4.70
C GLU A 94 7.78 -8.79 4.30
N ARG A 95 8.64 -8.40 3.35
CA ARG A 95 8.73 -7.01 2.89
C ARG A 95 7.40 -6.49 2.37
N MET A 96 6.66 -7.32 1.62
CA MET A 96 5.35 -6.95 1.09
C MET A 96 4.38 -6.63 2.23
N PHE A 97 4.32 -7.47 3.27
CA PHE A 97 3.51 -7.22 4.45
C PHE A 97 3.98 -6.02 5.26
N ARG A 98 5.29 -5.88 5.46
CA ARG A 98 5.86 -4.75 6.21
C ARG A 98 5.48 -3.41 5.59
N VAL A 99 5.55 -3.29 4.27
CA VAL A 99 5.20 -2.04 3.60
C VAL A 99 3.69 -1.87 3.51
N ASN A 100 2.97 -2.86 2.95
CA ASN A 100 1.56 -2.69 2.57
C ASN A 100 0.61 -2.74 3.76
N VAL A 101 0.93 -3.50 4.82
CA VAL A 101 0.05 -3.72 5.97
C VAL A 101 0.57 -3.03 7.22
N PHE A 102 1.77 -3.42 7.67
CA PHE A 102 2.33 -2.84 8.90
C PHE A 102 2.63 -1.35 8.76
N GLY A 103 3.06 -0.90 7.57
CA GLY A 103 3.28 0.53 7.32
C GLY A 103 2.02 1.37 7.58
N ALA A 104 0.88 0.94 7.08
CA ALA A 104 -0.39 1.63 7.34
C ALA A 104 -0.80 1.56 8.82
N PHE A 105 -0.60 0.40 9.45
CA PHE A 105 -0.85 0.23 10.89
C PHE A 105 0.03 1.17 11.74
N HIS A 106 1.33 1.23 11.48
CA HIS A 106 2.26 2.09 12.25
C HIS A 106 1.91 3.57 12.10
N VAL A 107 1.64 4.03 10.88
CA VAL A 107 1.23 5.41 10.63
C VAL A 107 -0.06 5.75 11.39
N ASN A 108 -1.08 4.91 11.29
CA ASN A 108 -2.34 5.14 12.02
C ASN A 108 -2.10 5.17 13.53
N LYS A 109 -1.32 4.24 14.08
CA LYS A 109 -1.03 4.15 15.51
C LYS A 109 -0.29 5.37 16.04
N ILE A 110 0.75 5.84 15.33
CA ILE A 110 1.59 6.96 15.76
C ILE A 110 0.84 8.29 15.63
N PHE A 111 0.14 8.51 14.52
CA PHE A 111 -0.56 9.76 14.26
C PHE A 111 -2.00 9.81 14.81
N PHE A 112 -2.46 8.76 15.48
CA PHE A 112 -3.83 8.67 16.00
C PHE A 112 -4.20 9.85 16.91
N THR A 113 -3.29 10.27 17.79
CA THR A 113 -3.54 11.38 18.74
C THR A 113 -3.78 12.74 18.07
N MET A 114 -3.47 12.86 16.78
CA MET A 114 -3.74 14.06 15.99
C MET A 114 -5.10 14.03 15.27
N LEU A 115 -5.84 12.92 15.38
CA LEU A 115 -7.18 12.76 14.84
C LEU A 115 -8.24 13.04 15.90
N GLY A 116 -9.41 13.52 15.48
CA GLY A 116 -10.55 13.74 16.33
C GLY A 116 -11.84 13.79 15.52
N ASP A 117 -12.94 14.18 16.16
CA ASP A 117 -14.25 14.25 15.50
C ASP A 117 -14.21 15.01 14.17
N GLY A 118 -14.78 14.41 13.12
CA GLY A 118 -14.75 14.92 11.74
C GLY A 118 -13.45 14.66 10.98
N SER A 119 -12.40 14.09 11.61
CA SER A 119 -11.20 13.63 10.91
C SER A 119 -11.49 12.36 10.10
N ARG A 120 -10.57 12.01 9.18
CA ARG A 120 -10.74 10.82 8.35
C ARG A 120 -9.43 10.11 8.03
N ILE A 121 -9.53 8.79 7.86
CA ILE A 121 -8.46 7.95 7.35
C ILE A 121 -8.91 7.41 6.00
N ILE A 122 -8.08 7.55 4.96
CA ILE A 122 -8.36 7.05 3.62
C ILE A 122 -7.27 6.05 3.27
N MET A 123 -7.66 4.79 3.05
CA MET A 123 -6.74 3.70 2.73
C MET A 123 -6.88 3.32 1.27
N THR A 124 -5.76 3.24 0.56
CA THR A 124 -5.75 2.75 -0.82
C THR A 124 -5.45 1.27 -0.83
N THR A 125 -6.47 0.47 -1.15
CA THR A 125 -6.34 -0.96 -1.36
C THR A 125 -6.28 -1.27 -2.87
N SER A 126 -6.92 -2.30 -3.33
CA SER A 126 -6.94 -2.70 -4.74
C SER A 126 -8.28 -3.30 -5.10
N GLU A 127 -8.67 -3.23 -6.35
CA GLU A 127 -9.77 -4.02 -6.89
C GLU A 127 -9.57 -5.52 -6.69
N LEU A 128 -8.30 -5.97 -6.58
CA LEU A 128 -7.96 -7.38 -6.29
C LEU A 128 -8.25 -7.80 -4.84
N ALA A 129 -8.53 -6.86 -3.92
CA ALA A 129 -8.79 -7.19 -2.52
C ALA A 129 -10.03 -8.08 -2.32
N PRO A 130 -11.18 -7.80 -2.97
CA PRO A 130 -12.37 -8.64 -2.89
C PRO A 130 -12.47 -9.69 -4.02
N LEU A 131 -11.59 -9.67 -5.03
CA LEU A 131 -11.65 -10.54 -6.19
C LEU A 131 -10.66 -11.71 -6.07
N ASP A 132 -10.90 -12.75 -6.87
CA ASP A 132 -9.96 -13.85 -7.01
C ASP A 132 -8.65 -13.34 -7.64
N PRO A 133 -7.50 -13.67 -7.05
CA PRO A 133 -6.22 -13.19 -7.56
C PRO A 133 -5.86 -13.85 -8.91
N LEU A 134 -5.25 -13.07 -9.78
CA LEU A 134 -4.64 -13.59 -11.00
C LEU A 134 -3.33 -14.32 -10.66
N PRO A 135 -2.86 -15.25 -11.51
CA PRO A 135 -1.55 -15.89 -11.33
C PRO A 135 -0.44 -14.84 -11.08
N PHE A 136 0.45 -15.15 -10.15
CA PHE A 136 1.56 -14.29 -9.72
C PHE A 136 1.20 -12.97 -9.03
N THR A 137 -0.08 -12.63 -8.89
CA THR A 137 -0.54 -11.45 -8.12
C THR A 137 -0.92 -11.80 -6.68
N GLY A 138 -0.86 -13.09 -6.32
CA GLY A 138 -1.44 -13.64 -5.09
C GLY A 138 -0.95 -12.96 -3.82
N LEU A 139 0.37 -12.75 -3.66
CA LEU A 139 0.90 -12.10 -2.46
C LEU A 139 0.41 -10.66 -2.32
N TYR A 140 0.40 -9.89 -3.42
CA TYR A 140 -0.13 -8.54 -3.40
C TYR A 140 -1.62 -8.53 -3.04
N ALA A 141 -2.43 -9.39 -3.65
CA ALA A 141 -3.85 -9.52 -3.35
C ALA A 141 -4.09 -9.85 -1.86
N VAL A 142 -3.31 -10.77 -1.29
CA VAL A 142 -3.38 -11.13 0.14
C VAL A 142 -3.12 -9.91 1.02
N THR A 143 -2.06 -9.11 0.75
CA THR A 143 -1.78 -7.91 1.53
C THR A 143 -2.88 -6.85 1.40
N LYS A 144 -3.46 -6.70 0.21
CA LYS A 144 -4.54 -5.73 -0.02
C LYS A 144 -5.88 -6.19 0.60
N SER A 145 -6.14 -7.49 0.62
CA SER A 145 -7.28 -8.07 1.35
C SER A 145 -7.14 -7.90 2.87
N ALA A 146 -5.93 -8.12 3.40
CA ALA A 146 -5.63 -7.88 4.81
C ALA A 146 -5.84 -6.40 5.17
N LEU A 147 -5.36 -5.48 4.33
CA LEU A 147 -5.53 -4.05 4.52
C LEU A 147 -7.00 -3.61 4.41
N ASP A 148 -7.77 -4.21 3.50
CA ASP A 148 -9.21 -3.96 3.34
C ASP A 148 -9.98 -4.38 4.61
N LYS A 149 -9.65 -5.55 5.16
CA LYS A 149 -10.24 -6.03 6.41
C LYS A 149 -9.82 -5.18 7.62
N TYR A 150 -8.55 -4.78 7.69
CA TYR A 150 -8.05 -3.86 8.70
C TYR A 150 -8.79 -2.52 8.66
N ALA A 151 -8.97 -1.93 7.47
CA ALA A 151 -9.71 -0.67 7.31
C ALA A 151 -11.17 -0.80 7.77
N TYR A 152 -11.82 -1.93 7.51
CA TYR A 152 -13.18 -2.20 7.98
C TYR A 152 -13.24 -2.26 9.52
N SER A 153 -12.33 -3.03 10.15
CA SER A 153 -12.27 -3.12 11.61
C SER A 153 -12.00 -1.75 12.24
N LEU A 154 -11.02 -1.02 11.70
CA LEU A 154 -10.69 0.32 12.16
C LEU A 154 -11.88 1.30 12.04
N ARG A 155 -12.70 1.18 10.99
CA ARG A 155 -13.94 1.96 10.83
C ARG A 155 -14.91 1.70 11.96
N MET A 156 -15.10 0.43 12.35
CA MET A 156 -16.03 0.05 13.41
C MET A 156 -15.61 0.60 14.78
N GLU A 157 -14.31 0.70 15.02
CA GLU A 157 -13.77 1.27 16.25
C GLU A 157 -13.84 2.81 16.25
N LEU A 158 -13.35 3.44 15.18
CA LEU A 158 -13.13 4.88 15.13
C LEU A 158 -14.42 5.69 14.89
N GLN A 159 -15.48 5.08 14.36
CA GLN A 159 -16.77 5.76 14.25
C GLN A 159 -17.32 6.24 15.61
N LEU A 160 -16.97 5.55 16.70
CA LEU A 160 -17.34 5.94 18.06
C LEU A 160 -16.68 7.25 18.49
N LEU A 161 -15.61 7.65 17.81
CA LEU A 161 -14.86 8.90 18.04
C LEU A 161 -15.14 9.96 16.95
N GLY A 162 -16.14 9.73 16.09
CA GLY A 162 -16.45 10.64 14.98
C GLY A 162 -15.40 10.65 13.86
N ILE A 163 -14.45 9.67 13.84
CA ILE A 163 -13.42 9.56 12.82
C ILE A 163 -13.89 8.61 11.71
N ASN A 164 -13.90 9.12 10.47
CA ASN A 164 -14.36 8.35 9.32
C ASN A 164 -13.21 7.56 8.68
N VAL A 165 -13.42 6.28 8.39
CA VAL A 165 -12.47 5.45 7.65
C VAL A 165 -13.08 5.06 6.30
N SER A 166 -12.36 5.36 5.21
CA SER A 166 -12.78 5.06 3.84
C SER A 166 -11.71 4.27 3.10
N VAL A 167 -12.13 3.45 2.14
CA VAL A 167 -11.26 2.65 1.29
C VAL A 167 -11.42 3.07 -0.16
N ILE A 168 -10.31 3.29 -0.84
CA ILE A 168 -10.22 3.45 -2.28
C ILE A 168 -9.67 2.16 -2.85
N ARG A 169 -10.50 1.40 -3.56
CA ARG A 169 -10.07 0.21 -4.30
C ARG A 169 -9.62 0.63 -5.69
N ALA A 170 -8.33 0.91 -5.81
CA ALA A 170 -7.77 1.35 -7.09
C ALA A 170 -7.68 0.16 -8.06
N GLY A 171 -8.12 0.39 -9.30
CA GLY A 171 -7.86 -0.50 -10.43
C GLY A 171 -6.43 -0.32 -10.97
N ALA A 172 -6.18 -0.83 -12.16
CA ALA A 172 -4.90 -0.65 -12.84
C ALA A 172 -4.67 0.83 -13.18
N VAL A 173 -3.84 1.49 -12.40
CA VAL A 173 -3.44 2.89 -12.63
C VAL A 173 -2.04 2.89 -13.26
N ARG A 174 -1.87 3.64 -14.35
CA ARG A 174 -0.57 3.83 -14.98
C ARG A 174 0.32 4.65 -14.06
N THR A 175 1.20 3.98 -13.31
CA THR A 175 2.14 4.58 -12.34
C THR A 175 3.55 4.02 -12.56
N ASN A 176 4.55 4.70 -11.99
CA ASN A 176 5.94 4.22 -11.94
C ASN A 176 6.18 3.16 -10.84
N ILE A 177 5.16 2.42 -10.43
CA ILE A 177 5.36 1.28 -9.54
C ILE A 177 6.26 0.31 -10.29
N SER A 178 7.49 0.13 -9.78
CA SER A 178 8.45 -0.83 -10.32
C SER A 178 7.83 -2.22 -10.23
N VAL A 179 7.38 -2.73 -11.36
CA VAL A 179 7.08 -4.15 -11.49
C VAL A 179 8.45 -4.84 -11.52
N SER A 180 8.91 -5.35 -10.38
CA SER A 180 10.03 -6.27 -10.39
C SER A 180 9.59 -7.45 -11.27
N ARG A 181 10.30 -7.64 -12.39
CA ARG A 181 10.04 -8.81 -13.26
C ARG A 181 10.30 -10.06 -12.44
N PRO A 182 9.44 -11.09 -12.52
CA PRO A 182 9.74 -12.38 -11.91
C PRO A 182 11.10 -12.83 -12.43
N THR A 183 11.99 -13.20 -11.53
CA THR A 183 13.14 -14.02 -11.85
C THR A 183 12.60 -15.19 -12.65
N ARG A 184 13.17 -15.50 -13.83
CA ARG A 184 12.72 -16.56 -14.72
C ARG A 184 12.32 -17.77 -13.88
N SER A 185 11.01 -18.08 -13.80
CA SER A 185 10.55 -19.26 -13.09
C SER A 185 11.15 -20.48 -13.75
N THR A 186 11.77 -21.33 -12.98
CA THR A 186 12.21 -22.66 -13.37
C THR A 186 11.04 -23.65 -13.44
N LEU A 187 9.81 -23.19 -13.50
CA LEU A 187 8.66 -24.01 -13.85
C LEU A 187 8.81 -24.48 -15.31
N SER A 188 9.82 -25.34 -15.56
CA SER A 188 9.83 -26.20 -16.71
C SER A 188 8.65 -27.16 -16.55
N VAL A 189 7.57 -26.88 -17.27
CA VAL A 189 6.53 -27.86 -17.52
C VAL A 189 7.24 -29.08 -18.11
N GLY A 190 7.40 -30.12 -17.30
CA GLY A 190 7.96 -31.38 -17.76
C GLY A 190 7.11 -31.85 -18.93
N LYS A 191 7.69 -31.84 -20.14
CA LYS A 191 7.12 -32.56 -21.26
C LYS A 191 7.02 -34.00 -20.84
N GLN A 192 5.85 -34.46 -20.48
CA GLN A 192 5.54 -35.88 -20.44
C GLN A 192 5.74 -36.39 -21.87
N SER A 193 6.83 -37.10 -22.11
CA SER A 193 7.02 -37.89 -23.32
C SER A 193 5.97 -39.02 -23.29
N SER A 194 4.90 -38.83 -24.03
CA SER A 194 4.00 -39.91 -24.38
C SER A 194 4.77 -40.92 -25.23
N THR A 195 5.36 -41.96 -24.62
CA THR A 195 5.78 -43.18 -25.32
C THR A 195 4.53 -43.91 -25.78
N ASN A 196 4.17 -43.72 -27.04
CA ASN A 196 3.21 -44.58 -27.73
C ASN A 196 3.81 -46.00 -27.77
N ALA A 197 3.32 -46.86 -26.90
CA ALA A 197 3.51 -48.29 -27.04
C ALA A 197 2.51 -48.76 -28.10
N THR A 198 3.00 -49.09 -29.27
CA THR A 198 2.29 -49.84 -30.32
C THR A 198 2.06 -51.27 -29.85
N PRO A 199 0.83 -51.80 -29.92
CA PRO A 199 0.59 -53.22 -29.64
C PRO A 199 1.08 -54.03 -30.88
N SER A 200 2.02 -54.95 -30.67
CA SER A 200 2.38 -55.93 -31.64
C SER A 200 1.27 -56.97 -31.77
N THR A 201 0.61 -57.01 -32.90
CA THR A 201 -0.19 -58.17 -33.36
C THR A 201 0.75 -59.31 -33.71
N SER A 202 0.69 -60.39 -32.95
CA SER A 202 1.22 -61.68 -33.39
C SER A 202 0.05 -62.56 -33.83
N GLU A 203 -0.04 -62.79 -35.12
CA GLU A 203 -0.75 -63.92 -35.70
C GLU A 203 0.07 -65.18 -35.46
N GLY A 204 -0.67 -66.33 -35.16
CA GLY A 204 -0.17 -67.64 -35.03
C GLY A 204 -1.20 -68.59 -34.45
#